data_adc1f0f0dd5e79d008772938a3c0c759
#
_entry.id   adc1f0f0dd5e79d008772938a3c0c759
#
_cell.length_a   1.000
_cell.length_b   1.000
_cell.length_c   1.000
_cell.angle_alpha   90.00
_cell.angle_beta   90.00
_cell.angle_gamma   90.00
#
_symmetry.space_group_name_H-M   'P 1'
#
loop_
_entity.id
_entity.type
_entity.pdbx_description
1 polymer ?
#
loop_
_entity_poly.entity_id
_entity_poly.type
_entity_poly.pdbx_seq_one_letter_code
_entity_poly.pdbx_strand_id
1 'polypeptide(L)'
;MSGGGAPGPASSWVLTDLLAQTLKPEFTWRELRPGVDEHRLYGSNDGDGPTASILRYAPGANVPYHRHGGHEHVFVLAGSQRDERGTYRARTLVINPPGTRHDVVSDEGCTVLLIWERPVTFVDR
;
A
#
# COMPACT_ATOMS: atom_id res chain seq x y z
N MET A 1 9.39 7.25 -15.65
CA MET A 1 9.57 5.83 -15.54
C MET A 1 8.22 5.16 -15.43
N SER A 2 7.95 4.28 -16.29
CA SER A 2 6.83 3.39 -16.04
C SER A 2 7.25 2.45 -14.92
N GLY A 3 6.46 2.23 -13.95
CA GLY A 3 6.81 1.30 -12.90
C GLY A 3 6.98 -0.14 -13.35
N GLY A 4 6.73 -0.45 -14.61
CA GLY A 4 6.71 -1.83 -15.06
C GLY A 4 7.97 -2.35 -15.70
N GLY A 5 8.87 -1.49 -16.08
CA GLY A 5 10.08 -1.92 -16.76
C GLY A 5 11.14 -2.37 -15.78
N ALA A 6 11.67 -3.57 -15.97
CA ALA A 6 12.89 -3.92 -15.28
C ALA A 6 14.00 -3.03 -15.81
N PRO A 7 14.76 -2.33 -14.99
CA PRO A 7 15.96 -1.65 -15.47
C PRO A 7 16.94 -2.69 -16.00
N GLY A 8 17.85 -2.29 -16.85
CA GLY A 8 18.94 -3.15 -17.29
C GLY A 8 19.82 -3.56 -16.12
N PRO A 9 21.12 -3.31 -16.13
CA PRO A 9 21.94 -3.54 -14.95
C PRO A 9 21.36 -2.83 -13.74
N ALA A 10 21.52 -3.42 -12.56
CA ALA A 10 20.95 -2.88 -11.34
C ALA A 10 21.27 -1.40 -11.18
N SER A 11 20.25 -0.59 -11.03
CA SER A 11 20.37 0.85 -10.82
C SER A 11 19.27 1.31 -9.88
N SER A 12 19.50 2.44 -9.23
CA SER A 12 18.53 3.00 -8.30
C SER A 12 17.35 3.61 -9.05
N TRP A 13 16.18 3.45 -8.49
CA TRP A 13 14.99 4.19 -8.93
C TRP A 13 14.81 5.37 -7.99
N VAL A 14 14.49 6.52 -8.55
CA VAL A 14 14.25 7.71 -7.76
C VAL A 14 12.89 8.27 -8.17
N LEU A 15 11.96 8.29 -7.23
CA LEU A 15 10.64 8.86 -7.43
C LEU A 15 10.56 10.14 -6.59
N THR A 16 10.97 11.23 -7.21
CA THR A 16 10.98 12.55 -6.54
C THR A 16 9.55 13.02 -6.34
N ASP A 17 9.25 13.53 -5.16
CA ASP A 17 7.90 13.99 -4.79
C ASP A 17 6.87 12.90 -5.09
N LEU A 18 6.94 11.83 -4.31
CA LEU A 18 6.20 10.60 -4.59
C LEU A 18 4.70 10.84 -4.75
N LEU A 19 4.09 11.66 -3.90
CA LEU A 19 2.66 11.94 -4.02
C LEU A 19 2.32 12.58 -5.36
N ALA A 20 3.15 13.52 -5.83
CA ALA A 20 2.94 14.16 -7.14
C ALA A 20 3.05 13.13 -8.28
N GLN A 21 3.95 12.15 -8.16
CA GLN A 21 4.05 11.08 -9.17
C GLN A 21 2.74 10.31 -9.29
N THR A 22 2.07 10.04 -8.18
CA THR A 22 0.83 9.26 -8.17
C THR A 22 -0.35 9.98 -8.85
N LEU A 23 -0.24 11.28 -9.07
CA LEU A 23 -1.28 12.09 -9.70
C LEU A 23 -1.09 12.24 -11.21
N LYS A 24 0.01 11.75 -11.76
CA LYS A 24 0.30 11.87 -13.19
C LYS A 24 -0.47 10.82 -13.99
N PRO A 25 -0.91 11.15 -15.22
CA PRO A 25 -1.65 10.20 -16.05
C PRO A 25 -0.88 8.92 -16.37
N GLU A 26 0.45 8.99 -16.50
CA GLU A 26 1.29 7.83 -16.78
C GLU A 26 1.49 6.91 -15.57
N PHE A 27 1.08 7.32 -14.37
CA PHE A 27 1.13 6.47 -13.19
C PHE A 27 -0.09 5.56 -13.21
N THR A 28 0.11 4.27 -13.53
CA THR A 28 -0.97 3.33 -13.81
C THR A 28 -1.46 2.64 -12.56
N TRP A 29 -2.74 2.28 -12.55
CA TRP A 29 -3.41 1.65 -11.42
C TRP A 29 -4.11 0.37 -11.84
N ARG A 30 -4.14 -0.61 -10.93
CA ARG A 30 -4.89 -1.85 -11.07
C ARG A 30 -5.84 -1.99 -9.89
N GLU A 31 -7.10 -2.28 -10.14
CA GLU A 31 -8.04 -2.50 -9.04
C GLU A 31 -7.68 -3.79 -8.30
N LEU A 32 -7.53 -3.70 -6.98
CA LEU A 32 -7.36 -4.84 -6.09
C LEU A 32 -8.71 -5.35 -5.59
N ARG A 33 -9.57 -4.43 -5.22
CA ARG A 33 -10.91 -4.65 -4.72
C ARG A 33 -11.72 -3.38 -4.92
N PRO A 34 -13.04 -3.41 -4.76
CA PRO A 34 -13.84 -2.20 -4.93
C PRO A 34 -13.29 -1.05 -4.09
N GLY A 35 -12.95 0.04 -4.75
CA GLY A 35 -12.46 1.26 -4.11
C GLY A 35 -11.00 1.26 -3.72
N VAL A 36 -10.25 0.19 -3.97
CA VAL A 36 -8.82 0.14 -3.64
C VAL A 36 -8.02 -0.24 -4.89
N ASP A 37 -7.18 0.70 -5.34
CA ASP A 37 -6.31 0.51 -6.49
C ASP A 37 -4.87 0.38 -6.04
N GLU A 38 -4.09 -0.35 -6.82
CA GLU A 38 -2.67 -0.59 -6.56
C GLU A 38 -1.81 -0.17 -7.75
N HIS A 39 -0.69 0.47 -7.45
CA HIS A 39 0.45 0.58 -8.36
C HIS A 39 1.63 -0.14 -7.72
N ARG A 40 2.00 -1.30 -8.26
CA ARG A 40 3.10 -2.08 -7.71
C ARG A 40 4.43 -1.50 -8.15
N LEU A 41 5.30 -1.22 -7.19
CA LEU A 41 6.65 -0.74 -7.47
C LEU A 41 7.60 -1.92 -7.72
N TYR A 42 7.55 -2.93 -6.85
CA TYR A 42 8.29 -4.18 -7.05
C TYR A 42 7.62 -5.30 -6.25
N GLY A 43 8.00 -6.53 -6.57
CA GLY A 43 7.48 -7.73 -5.92
C GLY A 43 6.97 -8.71 -6.96
N SER A 44 6.94 -9.99 -6.61
CA SER A 44 6.48 -11.03 -7.51
C SER A 44 4.96 -11.13 -7.51
N ASN A 45 4.40 -11.66 -8.61
CA ASN A 45 2.96 -11.86 -8.72
C ASN A 45 2.46 -13.03 -7.87
N ASP A 46 3.32 -13.94 -7.47
CA ASP A 46 2.95 -15.04 -6.58
C ASP A 46 2.83 -14.58 -5.12
N GLY A 47 3.31 -13.39 -4.80
CA GLY A 47 3.06 -12.76 -3.51
C GLY A 47 3.89 -13.26 -2.35
N ASP A 48 4.82 -14.18 -2.57
CA ASP A 48 5.53 -14.83 -1.46
C ASP A 48 6.66 -14.02 -0.85
N GLY A 49 7.15 -13.05 -1.56
CA GLY A 49 8.32 -12.28 -1.13
C GLY A 49 7.99 -10.84 -0.80
N PRO A 50 9.04 -10.06 -0.52
CA PRO A 50 8.88 -8.63 -0.25
C PRO A 50 8.22 -7.91 -1.41
N THR A 51 7.34 -6.98 -1.09
CA THR A 51 6.57 -6.21 -2.08
C THR A 51 6.45 -4.77 -1.62
N ALA A 52 6.57 -3.85 -2.57
CA ALA A 52 6.27 -2.44 -2.34
C ALA A 52 5.23 -1.98 -3.35
N SER A 53 4.22 -1.29 -2.86
CA SER A 53 3.12 -0.79 -3.68
C SER A 53 2.65 0.55 -3.17
N ILE A 54 2.06 1.33 -4.08
CA ILE A 54 1.23 2.46 -3.69
C ILE A 54 -0.21 1.98 -3.77
N LEU A 55 -0.98 2.20 -2.72
CA LEU A 55 -2.42 1.94 -2.72
C LEU A 55 -3.17 3.26 -2.68
N ARG A 56 -4.27 3.30 -3.39
CA ARG A 56 -5.18 4.44 -3.42
C ARG A 56 -6.56 3.96 -3.02
N TYR A 57 -7.10 4.54 -1.95
CA TYR A 57 -8.44 4.20 -1.44
C TYR A 57 -9.41 5.30 -1.83
N ALA A 58 -10.55 4.92 -2.40
CA ALA A 58 -11.68 5.84 -2.51
C ALA A 58 -12.28 6.10 -1.11
N PRO A 59 -12.98 7.23 -0.91
CA PRO A 59 -13.66 7.48 0.36
C PRO A 59 -14.60 6.33 0.72
N GLY A 60 -14.47 5.83 1.95
CA GLY A 60 -15.26 4.71 2.47
C GLY A 60 -14.76 3.33 2.11
N ALA A 61 -13.72 3.23 1.28
CA ALA A 61 -13.16 1.93 0.92
C ALA A 61 -12.47 1.27 2.10
N ASN A 62 -12.47 -0.06 2.11
CA ASN A 62 -11.91 -0.81 3.21
C ASN A 62 -11.12 -2.03 2.72
N VAL A 63 -10.26 -2.52 3.60
CA VAL A 63 -9.62 -3.84 3.47
C VAL A 63 -10.12 -4.69 4.63
N PRO A 64 -10.73 -5.86 4.36
CA PRO A 64 -11.28 -6.71 5.42
C PRO A 64 -10.24 -7.17 6.42
N TYR A 65 -10.71 -7.72 7.52
CA TYR A 65 -9.86 -8.20 8.60
C TYR A 65 -8.81 -9.17 8.08
N HIS A 66 -7.56 -8.95 8.45
CA HIS A 66 -6.43 -9.72 7.96
C HIS A 66 -5.32 -9.77 9.00
N ARG A 67 -4.43 -10.75 8.83
CA ARG A 67 -3.26 -10.95 9.67
C ARG A 67 -2.00 -10.69 8.85
N HIS A 68 -1.05 -10.00 9.46
CA HIS A 68 0.25 -9.74 8.83
C HIS A 68 1.17 -10.95 9.00
N GLY A 69 1.68 -11.47 7.89
CA GLY A 69 2.60 -12.61 7.89
C GLY A 69 4.06 -12.22 8.12
N GLY A 70 4.38 -10.95 7.94
CA GLY A 70 5.69 -10.36 8.17
C GLY A 70 5.50 -8.93 8.60
N HIS A 71 6.59 -8.17 8.71
CA HIS A 71 6.47 -6.74 8.97
C HIS A 71 5.82 -6.05 7.77
N GLU A 72 4.92 -5.13 8.05
CA GLU A 72 4.30 -4.27 7.05
C GLU A 72 4.51 -2.82 7.47
N HIS A 73 4.97 -2.01 6.53
CA HIS A 73 5.11 -0.56 6.70
C HIS A 73 4.03 0.11 5.87
N VAL A 74 3.25 0.99 6.48
CA VAL A 74 2.26 1.81 5.79
C VAL A 74 2.62 3.26 6.05
N PHE A 75 3.02 3.98 5.01
CA PHE A 75 3.27 5.40 5.11
C PHE A 75 2.15 6.16 4.39
N VAL A 76 1.39 6.93 5.16
CA VAL A 76 0.27 7.70 4.61
C VAL A 76 0.81 8.92 3.91
N LEU A 77 0.60 9.00 2.59
CA LEU A 77 1.05 10.12 1.76
C LEU A 77 0.00 11.24 1.72
N ALA A 78 -1.28 10.88 1.71
CA ALA A 78 -2.38 11.83 1.66
C ALA A 78 -3.65 11.18 2.22
N GLY A 79 -4.53 11.98 2.77
CA GLY A 79 -5.79 11.48 3.34
C GLY A 79 -5.57 10.81 4.68
N SER A 80 -6.34 9.76 4.96
CA SER A 80 -6.25 9.05 6.23
C SER A 80 -6.69 7.60 6.12
N GLN A 81 -6.15 6.77 7.01
CA GLN A 81 -6.60 5.41 7.28
C GLN A 81 -6.98 5.29 8.74
N ARG A 82 -7.90 4.39 9.02
CA ARG A 82 -8.30 4.12 10.41
C ARG A 82 -8.43 2.61 10.63
N ASP A 83 -8.02 2.18 11.82
CA ASP A 83 -8.31 0.84 12.37
C ASP A 83 -8.83 1.01 13.81
N GLU A 84 -8.95 -0.09 14.56
CA GLU A 84 -9.47 -0.03 15.93
C GLU A 84 -8.58 0.78 16.89
N ARG A 85 -7.31 1.02 16.53
CA ARG A 85 -6.38 1.76 17.38
C ARG A 85 -6.39 3.26 17.13
N GLY A 86 -6.95 3.71 16.01
CA GLY A 86 -7.01 5.14 15.72
C GLY A 86 -7.00 5.47 14.25
N THR A 87 -6.89 6.76 13.98
CA THR A 87 -6.85 7.34 12.64
C THR A 87 -5.44 7.85 12.35
N TYR A 88 -4.92 7.48 11.20
CA TYR A 88 -3.56 7.81 10.77
C TYR A 88 -3.63 8.71 9.56
N ARG A 89 -3.09 9.92 9.69
CA ARG A 89 -3.15 10.97 8.64
C ARG A 89 -1.83 11.07 7.90
N ALA A 90 -1.79 11.91 6.89
CA ALA A 90 -0.60 12.14 6.07
C ALA A 90 0.66 12.35 6.92
N ARG A 91 1.76 11.75 6.47
CA ARG A 91 3.09 11.76 7.10
C ARG A 91 3.20 10.83 8.31
N THR A 92 2.21 9.98 8.54
CA THR A 92 2.25 8.96 9.59
C THR A 92 2.78 7.65 9.01
N LEU A 93 3.75 7.07 9.70
CA LEU A 93 4.23 5.72 9.41
C LEU A 93 3.66 4.75 10.43
N VAL A 94 2.98 3.73 9.95
CA VAL A 94 2.47 2.62 10.78
C VAL A 94 3.30 1.38 10.47
N ILE A 95 3.78 0.72 11.51
CA ILE A 95 4.49 -0.54 11.36
C ILE A 95 3.67 -1.62 12.05
N ASN A 96 3.30 -2.64 11.28
CA ASN A 96 2.54 -3.78 11.77
C ASN A 96 3.45 -5.00 11.83
N PRO A 97 3.87 -5.44 13.03
CA PRO A 97 4.70 -6.64 13.16
C PRO A 97 3.96 -7.93 12.75
N PRO A 98 4.71 -9.02 12.49
CA PRO A 98 4.09 -10.30 12.21
C PRO A 98 3.11 -10.72 13.30
N GLY A 99 1.98 -11.28 12.90
CA GLY A 99 0.95 -11.74 13.82
C GLY A 99 -0.10 -10.70 14.20
N THR A 100 0.15 -9.43 13.94
CA THR A 100 -0.86 -8.40 14.20
C THR A 100 -2.01 -8.51 13.20
N ARG A 101 -3.20 -8.10 13.63
CA ARG A 101 -4.44 -8.22 12.86
C ARG A 101 -5.23 -6.93 12.92
N HIS A 102 -5.87 -6.60 11.84
CA HIS A 102 -6.83 -5.50 11.79
C HIS A 102 -7.65 -5.54 10.50
N ASP A 103 -8.70 -4.74 10.45
CA ASP A 103 -9.27 -4.25 9.21
C ASP A 103 -8.97 -2.76 9.11
N VAL A 104 -9.02 -2.24 7.91
CA VAL A 104 -8.66 -0.85 7.62
C VAL A 104 -9.77 -0.22 6.79
N VAL A 105 -10.13 1.00 7.14
CA VAL A 105 -11.04 1.80 6.33
C VAL A 105 -10.44 3.19 6.14
N SER A 106 -10.70 3.78 4.98
CA SER A 106 -10.37 5.18 4.74
C SER A 106 -11.65 5.97 4.59
N ASP A 107 -12.00 6.76 5.60
CA ASP A 107 -13.25 7.51 5.58
C ASP A 107 -13.25 8.57 4.48
N GLU A 108 -12.14 9.27 4.30
CA GLU A 108 -12.02 10.37 3.33
C GLU A 108 -11.27 10.00 2.06
N GLY A 109 -10.79 8.77 1.95
CA GLY A 109 -9.86 8.36 0.91
C GLY A 109 -8.42 8.60 1.34
N CYS A 110 -7.50 7.88 0.71
CA CYS A 110 -6.07 8.05 1.01
C CYS A 110 -5.20 7.49 -0.10
N THR A 111 -3.96 7.92 -0.07
CA THR A 111 -2.87 7.33 -0.86
C THR A 111 -1.78 6.94 0.11
N VAL A 112 -1.34 5.69 0.07
CA VAL A 112 -0.34 5.17 1.00
C VAL A 112 0.77 4.43 0.26
N LEU A 113 1.99 4.51 0.79
CA LEU A 113 3.08 3.63 0.41
C LEU A 113 3.04 2.42 1.34
N LEU A 114 2.96 1.24 0.75
CA LEU A 114 2.85 -0.02 1.47
C LEU A 114 4.06 -0.89 1.13
N ILE A 115 4.78 -1.33 2.15
CA ILE A 115 5.92 -2.24 1.98
C ILE A 115 5.73 -3.39 2.98
N TRP A 116 5.71 -4.63 2.49
CA TRP A 116 5.64 -5.79 3.37
C TRP A 116 6.69 -6.84 3.04
N GLU A 117 7.08 -7.58 4.07
CA GLU A 117 7.98 -8.71 3.92
C GLU A 117 7.27 -9.93 3.34
N ARG A 118 6.01 -10.12 3.73
CA ARG A 118 5.15 -11.22 3.30
C ARG A 118 3.73 -10.72 3.14
N PRO A 119 2.93 -11.37 2.27
CA PRO A 119 1.53 -10.97 2.08
C PRO A 119 0.71 -11.18 3.35
N VAL A 120 -0.39 -10.45 3.42
CA VAL A 120 -1.38 -10.62 4.48
C VAL A 120 -2.23 -11.87 4.20
N THR A 121 -2.84 -12.40 5.26
CA THR A 121 -3.81 -13.48 5.15
C THR A 121 -5.14 -12.98 5.69
N PHE A 122 -6.18 -13.07 4.87
CA PHE A 122 -7.52 -12.71 5.32
C PHE A 122 -8.02 -13.77 6.28
N VAL A 123 -8.50 -13.34 7.43
CA VAL A 123 -8.91 -14.24 8.53
C VAL A 123 -10.21 -13.73 9.12
N ASP A 124 -10.89 -14.59 9.86
CA ASP A 124 -12.08 -14.18 10.62
C ASP A 124 -11.66 -13.49 11.91
N ARG A 125 -12.51 -12.59 12.40
CA ARG A 125 -12.32 -11.95 13.68
C ARG A 125 -12.38 -12.96 14.83
#